data_8d6aa9d9e8007d9906b130d9f040f43f
#
_entry.id   8d6aa9d9e8007d9906b130d9f040f43f
#
_cell.length_a   1.000
_cell.length_b   1.000
_cell.length_c   1.000
_cell.angle_alpha   90.00
_cell.angle_beta   90.00
_cell.angle_gamma   90.00
#
_symmetry.space_group_name_H-M   'P 1'
#
loop_
_entity.id
_entity.type
_entity.pdbx_description
1 polymer ?
#
loop_
_entity_poly.entity_id
_entity_poly.type
_entity_poly.pdbx_seq_one_letter_code
_entity_poly.pdbx_strand_id
1 'polypeptide(L)'
;MINIDNHGKGFSEVLEETERIAIAKGLDEKMQTQIRMLAEETMEMLKNISDEFEGELSAEIENGQFELRIYSETRMDSDKRGRLQEIVNGDVETREVSGKIRAILSSRYYDESEKGEKLFEEMGIKRVEAGEIDDGKSDPEEEEYVWSLQNYGFATFDRQEEPGNDRDWAEIGRSIIANLADDINIYIFRDHMELVVTKQVEDIPEHQGEWDIDPELEELKKIPVATSRIQVRMIQLLYGGLMKKEKSDEALTVKKIRIPCDESPKNRLDCLVYDPKGKEHELLPAVLLLHGGALVFPAFPYHYRLARYVSEHTDSRVFLPNYDLAPDFKPPIQYREAFKIYRYLLENAGDLLIDPSRIIVMGDSAGGTMCATLCLVLKSKGMPMPAGQVLLYPSLDSRLNSRSMKMYTDVPVINSRAVLEYYKLCSSRFMESSSKNGSPVEAESLEGMPPTYVETAEFDCLHDDGVLYADRLSKDHCEVVLNETKGTVHAYDMAKDSTVLKQSLETRVRFINELFYPDGE
;
A
#
# COMPACT_ATOMS: atom_id res chain seq x y z
N MET A 1 -13.72 -15.99 -17.94
CA MET A 1 -12.69 -16.95 -17.50
C MET A 1 -12.63 -18.10 -18.48
N ILE A 2 -11.44 -18.58 -18.83
CA ILE A 2 -11.18 -19.65 -19.82
C ILE A 2 -10.55 -20.81 -19.06
N ASN A 3 -11.10 -22.01 -19.19
CA ASN A 3 -10.52 -23.21 -18.58
C ASN A 3 -9.25 -23.63 -19.31
N ILE A 4 -8.15 -23.78 -18.58
CA ILE A 4 -6.83 -24.14 -19.09
C ILE A 4 -6.27 -25.36 -18.39
N ASP A 5 -5.37 -26.09 -19.07
CA ASP A 5 -4.57 -27.18 -18.49
C ASP A 5 -3.14 -27.20 -19.06
N ASN A 6 -2.28 -28.01 -18.48
CA ASN A 6 -0.90 -28.19 -18.97
C ASN A 6 -0.80 -29.03 -20.25
N HIS A 7 -1.91 -29.52 -20.81
CA HIS A 7 -1.96 -30.22 -22.13
C HIS A 7 -2.33 -29.27 -23.27
N GLY A 8 -2.60 -27.98 -22.96
CA GLY A 8 -2.86 -26.94 -23.96
C GLY A 8 -4.34 -26.63 -24.18
N LYS A 9 -5.24 -27.16 -23.34
CA LYS A 9 -6.66 -26.77 -23.38
C LYS A 9 -6.80 -25.27 -23.10
N GLY A 10 -7.65 -24.59 -23.86
CA GLY A 10 -7.93 -23.16 -23.69
C GLY A 10 -6.86 -22.20 -24.21
N PHE A 11 -5.66 -22.66 -24.57
CA PHE A 11 -4.54 -21.78 -24.93
C PHE A 11 -4.82 -20.91 -26.16
N SER A 12 -5.45 -21.46 -27.20
CA SER A 12 -5.84 -20.68 -28.38
C SER A 12 -6.89 -19.63 -28.02
N GLU A 13 -7.84 -19.96 -27.15
CA GLU A 13 -8.87 -19.04 -26.68
C GLU A 13 -8.28 -17.88 -25.87
N VAL A 14 -7.26 -18.13 -25.05
CA VAL A 14 -6.53 -17.09 -24.30
C VAL A 14 -5.84 -16.13 -25.26
N LEU A 15 -5.14 -16.62 -26.28
CA LEU A 15 -4.45 -15.77 -27.24
C LEU A 15 -5.42 -14.94 -28.09
N GLU A 16 -6.53 -15.54 -28.53
CA GLU A 16 -7.58 -14.83 -29.27
C GLU A 16 -8.24 -13.74 -28.40
N GLU A 17 -8.50 -14.04 -27.12
CA GLU A 17 -9.07 -13.08 -26.17
C GLU A 17 -8.10 -11.94 -25.89
N THR A 18 -6.83 -12.25 -25.67
CA THR A 18 -5.75 -11.24 -25.43
C THR A 18 -5.65 -10.30 -26.64
N GLU A 19 -5.64 -10.83 -27.87
CA GLU A 19 -5.60 -10.03 -29.11
C GLU A 19 -6.85 -9.18 -29.27
N ARG A 20 -8.04 -9.74 -28.99
CA ARG A 20 -9.32 -9.03 -29.04
C ARG A 20 -9.36 -7.83 -28.08
N ILE A 21 -8.89 -8.03 -26.85
CA ILE A 21 -8.84 -6.98 -25.83
C ILE A 21 -7.86 -5.87 -26.25
N ALA A 22 -6.68 -6.24 -26.76
CA ALA A 22 -5.67 -5.29 -27.22
C ALA A 22 -6.18 -4.39 -28.37
N ILE A 23 -6.85 -4.99 -29.35
CA ILE A 23 -7.46 -4.26 -30.49
C ILE A 23 -8.59 -3.35 -29.99
N ALA A 24 -9.47 -3.85 -29.10
CA ALA A 24 -10.59 -3.08 -28.56
C ALA A 24 -10.14 -1.87 -27.74
N LYS A 25 -8.96 -1.93 -27.11
CA LYS A 25 -8.34 -0.82 -26.37
C LYS A 25 -7.50 0.10 -27.26
N GLY A 26 -7.36 -0.20 -28.58
CA GLY A 26 -6.66 0.65 -29.53
C GLY A 26 -5.14 0.66 -29.36
N LEU A 27 -4.55 -0.40 -28.79
CA LEU A 27 -3.11 -0.50 -28.62
C LEU A 27 -2.39 -0.58 -29.99
N ASP A 28 -1.16 -0.06 -30.07
CA ASP A 28 -0.35 -0.16 -31.28
C ASP A 28 0.12 -1.60 -31.58
N GLU A 29 0.58 -1.88 -32.79
CA GLU A 29 0.99 -3.20 -33.24
C GLU A 29 2.14 -3.78 -32.40
N LYS A 30 3.04 -2.94 -31.90
CA LYS A 30 4.17 -3.35 -31.06
C LYS A 30 3.65 -3.84 -29.71
N MET A 31 2.76 -3.09 -29.07
CA MET A 31 2.19 -3.46 -27.78
C MET A 31 1.28 -4.68 -27.88
N GLN A 32 0.44 -4.76 -28.94
CA GLN A 32 -0.35 -5.96 -29.24
C GLN A 32 0.55 -7.20 -29.35
N THR A 33 1.70 -7.08 -30.04
CA THR A 33 2.68 -8.16 -30.14
C THR A 33 3.28 -8.53 -28.78
N GLN A 34 3.64 -7.55 -27.95
CA GLN A 34 4.27 -7.79 -26.66
C GLN A 34 3.35 -8.52 -25.69
N ILE A 35 2.06 -8.09 -25.56
CA ILE A 35 1.12 -8.76 -24.65
C ILE A 35 0.73 -10.15 -25.15
N ARG A 36 0.65 -10.35 -26.48
CA ARG A 36 0.46 -11.67 -27.06
C ARG A 36 1.64 -12.59 -26.74
N MET A 37 2.88 -12.14 -26.94
CA MET A 37 4.08 -12.90 -26.59
C MET A 37 4.11 -13.23 -25.08
N LEU A 38 3.69 -12.28 -24.23
CA LEU A 38 3.61 -12.51 -22.80
C LEU A 38 2.61 -13.61 -22.45
N ALA A 39 1.44 -13.61 -23.08
CA ALA A 39 0.44 -14.66 -22.93
C ALA A 39 0.95 -16.00 -23.46
N GLU A 40 1.60 -16.04 -24.64
CA GLU A 40 2.20 -17.25 -25.24
C GLU A 40 3.26 -17.86 -24.31
N GLU A 41 4.19 -17.06 -23.80
CA GLU A 41 5.25 -17.51 -22.89
C GLU A 41 4.67 -18.02 -21.56
N THR A 42 3.64 -17.34 -21.03
CA THR A 42 2.96 -17.78 -19.81
C THR A 42 2.28 -19.14 -20.05
N MET A 43 1.60 -19.31 -21.18
CA MET A 43 0.96 -20.58 -21.55
C MET A 43 1.99 -21.70 -21.81
N GLU A 44 3.11 -21.40 -22.48
CA GLU A 44 4.17 -22.37 -22.73
C GLU A 44 4.86 -22.81 -21.43
N MET A 45 5.01 -21.88 -20.49
CA MET A 45 5.50 -22.20 -19.14
C MET A 45 4.56 -23.20 -18.44
N LEU A 46 3.24 -23.02 -18.55
CA LEU A 46 2.24 -23.93 -17.96
C LEU A 46 2.26 -25.33 -18.58
N LYS A 47 2.49 -25.47 -19.90
CA LYS A 47 2.63 -26.78 -20.57
C LYS A 47 3.77 -27.61 -19.99
N ASN A 48 4.83 -26.96 -19.56
CA ASN A 48 6.01 -27.62 -19.03
C ASN A 48 5.94 -27.93 -17.53
N ILE A 49 4.78 -27.74 -16.90
CA ILE A 49 4.56 -28.17 -15.51
C ILE A 49 4.49 -29.70 -15.49
N SER A 50 5.28 -30.33 -14.60
CA SER A 50 5.44 -31.79 -14.55
C SER A 50 4.21 -32.53 -14.00
N ASP A 51 3.33 -31.84 -13.27
CA ASP A 51 2.10 -32.38 -12.69
C ASP A 51 0.86 -31.99 -13.50
N GLU A 52 -0.24 -32.71 -13.35
CA GLU A 52 -1.52 -32.33 -13.92
C GLU A 52 -1.93 -30.96 -13.35
N PHE A 53 -1.99 -29.96 -14.22
CA PHE A 53 -2.41 -28.61 -13.90
C PHE A 53 -3.76 -28.36 -14.59
N GLU A 54 -4.75 -27.96 -13.81
CA GLU A 54 -6.02 -27.45 -14.30
C GLU A 54 -6.30 -26.11 -13.61
N GLY A 55 -6.80 -25.14 -14.37
CA GLY A 55 -7.10 -23.81 -13.82
C GLY A 55 -8.03 -23.00 -14.71
N GLU A 56 -8.34 -21.82 -14.23
CA GLU A 56 -9.11 -20.81 -14.96
C GLU A 56 -8.22 -19.59 -15.21
N LEU A 57 -8.34 -19.01 -16.40
CA LEU A 57 -7.59 -17.82 -16.78
C LEU A 57 -8.53 -16.68 -17.18
N SER A 58 -8.20 -15.49 -16.74
CA SER A 58 -8.76 -14.23 -17.24
C SER A 58 -7.65 -13.32 -17.77
N ALA A 59 -7.98 -12.54 -18.80
CA ALA A 59 -7.13 -11.48 -19.33
C ALA A 59 -7.94 -10.20 -19.41
N GLU A 60 -7.37 -9.09 -18.98
CA GLU A 60 -8.04 -7.79 -19.03
C GLU A 60 -7.05 -6.64 -19.21
N ILE A 61 -7.54 -5.49 -19.68
CA ILE A 61 -6.78 -4.24 -19.68
C ILE A 61 -7.62 -3.20 -18.96
N GLU A 62 -7.13 -2.80 -17.79
CA GLU A 62 -7.73 -1.76 -16.97
C GLU A 62 -6.69 -0.72 -16.57
N ASN A 63 -7.06 0.56 -16.55
CA ASN A 63 -6.18 1.67 -16.17
C ASN A 63 -4.82 1.69 -16.89
N GLY A 64 -4.79 1.32 -18.18
CA GLY A 64 -3.56 1.27 -18.96
C GLY A 64 -2.63 0.10 -18.64
N GLN A 65 -3.08 -0.86 -17.84
CA GLN A 65 -2.34 -2.06 -17.48
C GLN A 65 -3.04 -3.31 -18.02
N PHE A 66 -2.29 -4.17 -18.70
CA PHE A 66 -2.71 -5.53 -19.05
C PHE A 66 -2.44 -6.45 -17.86
N GLU A 67 -3.43 -7.23 -17.48
CA GLU A 67 -3.35 -8.25 -16.46
C GLU A 67 -3.78 -9.60 -17.03
N LEU A 68 -2.95 -10.62 -16.79
CA LEU A 68 -3.24 -12.02 -17.05
C LEU A 68 -3.26 -12.75 -15.71
N ARG A 69 -4.44 -13.20 -15.28
CA ARG A 69 -4.64 -13.88 -13.99
C ARG A 69 -4.99 -15.35 -14.24
N ILE A 70 -4.30 -16.23 -13.54
CA ILE A 70 -4.52 -17.68 -13.57
C ILE A 70 -4.84 -18.14 -12.17
N TYR A 71 -5.99 -18.77 -12.01
CA TYR A 71 -6.44 -19.41 -10.78
C TYR A 71 -6.35 -20.93 -10.95
N SER A 72 -5.85 -21.66 -9.96
CA SER A 72 -5.79 -23.13 -9.97
C SER A 72 -6.06 -23.69 -8.59
N GLU A 73 -7.06 -24.58 -8.47
CA GLU A 73 -7.28 -25.33 -7.24
C GLU A 73 -6.08 -26.23 -6.93
N THR A 74 -5.63 -26.24 -5.69
CA THR A 74 -4.54 -27.10 -5.21
C THR A 74 -5.11 -28.20 -4.32
N ARG A 75 -4.89 -29.48 -4.68
CA ARG A 75 -5.19 -30.62 -3.81
C ARG A 75 -3.89 -31.26 -3.34
N MET A 76 -3.69 -31.34 -2.03
CA MET A 76 -2.51 -31.94 -1.44
C MET A 76 -2.56 -33.48 -1.45
N ASP A 77 -1.46 -34.08 -1.89
CA ASP A 77 -1.19 -35.51 -1.88
C ASP A 77 0.23 -35.78 -1.34
N SER A 78 0.40 -36.86 -0.56
CA SER A 78 1.63 -37.23 0.16
C SER A 78 2.84 -37.55 -0.71
N ASP A 79 2.64 -37.90 -2.01
CA ASP A 79 3.74 -38.26 -2.93
C ASP A 79 4.50 -37.02 -3.46
N LYS A 80 3.90 -35.86 -3.39
CA LYS A 80 4.48 -34.58 -3.81
C LYS A 80 5.59 -34.07 -2.88
N ARG A 81 5.64 -34.57 -1.63
CA ARG A 81 6.72 -34.28 -0.67
C ARG A 81 8.12 -34.64 -1.15
N GLY A 82 8.25 -35.78 -1.86
CA GLY A 82 9.54 -36.24 -2.37
C GLY A 82 10.14 -35.33 -3.45
N ARG A 83 9.31 -34.73 -4.28
CA ARG A 83 9.76 -33.93 -5.44
C ARG A 83 10.29 -32.54 -5.08
N LEU A 84 9.75 -31.91 -4.03
CA LEU A 84 10.32 -30.65 -3.54
C LEU A 84 11.72 -30.87 -2.98
N GLN A 85 11.98 -31.98 -2.29
CA GLN A 85 13.32 -32.32 -1.84
C GLN A 85 14.32 -32.52 -3.00
N GLU A 86 13.87 -33.00 -4.15
CA GLU A 86 14.70 -33.12 -5.35
C GLU A 86 15.03 -31.73 -5.96
N ILE A 87 14.09 -30.79 -5.91
CA ILE A 87 14.30 -29.39 -6.32
C ILE A 87 15.31 -28.70 -5.38
N VAL A 88 15.21 -28.94 -4.08
CA VAL A 88 16.12 -28.41 -3.02
C VAL A 88 17.53 -28.94 -3.17
N ASN A 89 17.66 -30.23 -3.53
CA ASN A 89 18.96 -30.89 -3.66
C ASN A 89 19.72 -30.53 -4.92
N GLY A 90 19.17 -29.65 -5.80
CA GLY A 90 19.85 -29.13 -6.98
C GLY A 90 19.73 -30.03 -8.22
N ASP A 91 18.87 -31.06 -8.19
CA ASP A 91 18.67 -31.99 -9.30
C ASP A 91 17.74 -31.42 -10.40
N VAL A 92 17.05 -30.31 -10.14
CA VAL A 92 16.28 -29.56 -11.14
C VAL A 92 16.97 -28.22 -11.43
N GLU A 93 17.23 -27.93 -12.73
CA GLU A 93 17.79 -26.64 -13.15
C GLU A 93 16.76 -25.50 -12.94
N THR A 94 16.73 -24.97 -11.73
CA THR A 94 15.87 -23.83 -11.33
C THR A 94 16.56 -22.47 -11.55
N ARG A 95 17.46 -22.38 -12.53
CA ARG A 95 18.37 -21.24 -12.71
C ARG A 95 17.72 -20.03 -13.41
N GLU A 96 16.60 -20.21 -14.07
CA GLU A 96 15.88 -19.14 -14.76
C GLU A 96 14.59 -18.78 -14.02
N VAL A 97 14.14 -17.51 -14.14
CA VAL A 97 12.88 -17.04 -13.52
C VAL A 97 11.69 -17.91 -13.93
N SER A 98 11.59 -18.27 -15.23
CA SER A 98 10.56 -19.20 -15.72
C SER A 98 10.67 -20.59 -15.10
N GLY A 99 11.88 -21.05 -14.79
CA GLY A 99 12.13 -22.30 -14.05
C GLY A 99 11.64 -22.21 -12.60
N LYS A 100 11.87 -21.09 -11.92
CA LYS A 100 11.38 -20.85 -10.54
C LYS A 100 9.86 -20.77 -10.49
N ILE A 101 9.23 -20.00 -11.39
CA ILE A 101 7.78 -19.93 -11.51
C ILE A 101 7.19 -21.34 -11.76
N ARG A 102 7.76 -22.11 -12.70
CA ARG A 102 7.34 -23.50 -12.94
C ARG A 102 7.51 -24.38 -11.71
N ALA A 103 8.62 -24.26 -11.00
CA ALA A 103 8.87 -25.03 -9.78
C ALA A 103 7.82 -24.70 -8.70
N ILE A 104 7.48 -23.43 -8.50
CA ILE A 104 6.43 -22.99 -7.58
C ILE A 104 5.07 -23.57 -8.01
N LEU A 105 4.71 -23.39 -9.29
CA LEU A 105 3.44 -23.88 -9.85
C LEU A 105 3.32 -25.42 -9.80
N SER A 106 4.44 -26.14 -10.01
CA SER A 106 4.48 -27.60 -9.94
C SER A 106 4.48 -28.13 -8.50
N SER A 107 4.99 -27.33 -7.55
CA SER A 107 5.12 -27.78 -6.16
C SER A 107 3.76 -28.00 -5.50
N ARG A 108 2.78 -27.12 -5.78
CA ARG A 108 1.44 -27.16 -5.19
C ARG A 108 1.48 -27.55 -3.70
N TYR A 109 2.45 -27.02 -2.96
CA TYR A 109 2.92 -27.65 -1.74
C TYR A 109 2.95 -26.69 -0.57
N TYR A 110 2.32 -27.14 0.48
CA TYR A 110 2.40 -26.56 1.80
C TYR A 110 3.16 -27.51 2.76
N ASP A 111 4.25 -27.08 3.38
CA ASP A 111 4.99 -27.83 4.38
C ASP A 111 5.22 -26.98 5.64
N GLU A 112 4.50 -27.29 6.71
CA GLU A 112 4.64 -26.65 8.04
C GLU A 112 5.98 -26.98 8.72
N SER A 113 6.86 -27.77 8.09
CA SER A 113 8.16 -28.11 8.68
C SER A 113 9.15 -26.93 8.52
N GLU A 114 10.05 -26.79 9.50
CA GLU A 114 11.17 -25.85 9.50
C GLU A 114 12.04 -25.95 8.22
N LYS A 115 12.04 -27.09 7.55
CA LYS A 115 12.72 -27.33 6.26
C LYS A 115 11.95 -26.77 5.08
N GLY A 116 10.61 -26.84 5.10
CA GLY A 116 9.76 -26.25 4.09
C GLY A 116 9.83 -24.72 4.10
N GLU A 117 9.76 -24.12 5.27
CA GLU A 117 9.91 -22.66 5.44
C GLU A 117 11.27 -22.17 4.90
N LYS A 118 12.36 -22.86 5.21
CA LYS A 118 13.68 -22.50 4.72
C LYS A 118 13.78 -22.62 3.18
N LEU A 119 13.12 -23.62 2.60
CA LEU A 119 13.05 -23.77 1.16
C LEU A 119 12.30 -22.61 0.49
N PHE A 120 11.15 -22.23 1.01
CA PHE A 120 10.38 -21.10 0.50
C PHE A 120 11.19 -19.80 0.60
N GLU A 121 11.90 -19.57 1.71
CA GLU A 121 12.82 -18.43 1.85
C GLU A 121 13.93 -18.44 0.78
N GLU A 122 14.54 -19.61 0.50
CA GLU A 122 15.57 -19.77 -0.53
C GLU A 122 15.03 -19.53 -1.95
N MET A 123 13.76 -19.84 -2.21
CA MET A 123 13.06 -19.57 -3.46
C MET A 123 12.53 -18.12 -3.57
N GLY A 124 12.66 -17.30 -2.51
CA GLY A 124 12.09 -15.96 -2.45
C GLY A 124 10.59 -15.94 -2.22
N ILE A 125 9.99 -17.08 -1.83
CA ILE A 125 8.59 -17.17 -1.44
C ILE A 125 8.49 -16.75 0.03
N LYS A 126 7.57 -15.86 0.34
CA LYS A 126 7.37 -15.35 1.69
C LYS A 126 6.06 -15.87 2.27
N ARG A 127 6.09 -16.18 3.55
CA ARG A 127 4.91 -16.57 4.31
C ARG A 127 4.14 -15.34 4.74
N VAL A 128 2.83 -15.39 4.60
CA VAL A 128 1.88 -14.39 5.10
C VAL A 128 1.08 -15.06 6.21
N GLU A 129 0.99 -14.44 7.41
CA GLU A 129 0.28 -15.05 8.53
C GLU A 129 -1.23 -15.09 8.29
N ALA A 130 -1.89 -16.15 8.78
CA ALA A 130 -3.33 -16.38 8.66
C ALA A 130 -4.16 -15.17 9.09
N GLY A 131 -5.11 -14.79 8.25
CA GLY A 131 -5.99 -13.61 8.45
C GLY A 131 -5.40 -12.30 7.94
N GLU A 132 -4.29 -12.33 7.24
CA GLU A 132 -3.67 -11.16 6.60
C GLU A 132 -4.11 -11.00 5.14
N ILE A 133 -4.54 -12.07 4.48
CA ILE A 133 -5.26 -12.04 3.21
C ILE A 133 -6.70 -12.47 3.48
N ASP A 134 -7.66 -11.60 3.22
CA ASP A 134 -9.08 -11.89 3.36
C ASP A 134 -9.69 -12.09 1.97
N ASP A 135 -9.72 -13.34 1.52
CA ASP A 135 -10.43 -13.75 0.32
C ASP A 135 -11.93 -14.06 0.59
N GLY A 136 -12.39 -13.80 1.84
CA GLY A 136 -13.77 -14.08 2.26
C GLY A 136 -14.16 -15.57 2.30
N LYS A 137 -13.22 -16.48 1.96
CA LYS A 137 -13.42 -17.92 1.85
C LYS A 137 -12.49 -18.73 2.75
N SER A 138 -11.34 -18.14 3.16
CA SER A 138 -10.35 -18.82 3.99
C SER A 138 -10.70 -18.77 5.48
N ASP A 139 -10.41 -19.87 6.16
CA ASP A 139 -10.48 -19.97 7.62
C ASP A 139 -9.40 -19.05 8.22
N PRO A 140 -9.68 -18.26 9.29
CA PRO A 140 -8.70 -17.34 9.90
C PRO A 140 -7.41 -18.02 10.42
N GLU A 141 -7.29 -19.33 10.34
CA GLU A 141 -6.11 -20.12 10.73
C GLU A 141 -5.26 -20.58 9.51
N GLU A 142 -5.58 -20.18 8.28
CA GLU A 142 -4.85 -20.62 7.09
C GLU A 142 -3.62 -19.77 6.82
N GLU A 143 -2.49 -20.45 6.54
CA GLU A 143 -1.21 -19.83 6.21
C GLU A 143 -1.12 -19.62 4.68
N GLU A 144 -0.59 -18.47 4.27
CA GLU A 144 -0.51 -18.04 2.88
C GLU A 144 0.91 -17.62 2.52
N TYR A 145 1.28 -17.78 1.23
CA TYR A 145 2.62 -17.45 0.74
C TYR A 145 2.52 -16.63 -0.54
N VAL A 146 3.42 -15.66 -0.68
CA VAL A 146 3.53 -14.81 -1.88
C VAL A 146 4.94 -14.83 -2.43
N TRP A 147 5.06 -14.95 -3.74
CA TRP A 147 6.28 -14.71 -4.49
C TRP A 147 6.03 -13.59 -5.52
N SER A 148 6.96 -12.63 -5.64
CA SER A 148 6.89 -11.55 -6.61
C SER A 148 8.22 -11.40 -7.34
N LEU A 149 8.17 -11.14 -8.66
CA LEU A 149 9.35 -10.88 -9.46
C LEU A 149 10.10 -9.63 -8.97
N GLN A 150 9.39 -8.59 -8.59
CA GLN A 150 10.00 -7.37 -8.03
C GLN A 150 10.72 -7.66 -6.72
N ASN A 151 10.06 -8.38 -5.80
CA ASN A 151 10.66 -8.76 -4.53
C ASN A 151 11.85 -9.70 -4.70
N TYR A 152 11.79 -10.61 -5.65
CA TYR A 152 12.92 -11.47 -6.01
C TYR A 152 14.10 -10.64 -6.53
N GLY A 153 13.85 -9.64 -7.38
CA GLY A 153 14.86 -8.69 -7.84
C GLY A 153 15.48 -7.91 -6.68
N PHE A 154 14.70 -7.44 -5.70
CA PHE A 154 15.19 -6.75 -4.51
C PHE A 154 16.00 -7.68 -3.58
N ALA A 155 15.56 -8.91 -3.36
CA ALA A 155 16.28 -9.87 -2.51
C ALA A 155 17.65 -10.26 -3.09
N THR A 156 17.76 -10.33 -4.43
CA THR A 156 19.04 -10.58 -5.12
C THR A 156 19.95 -9.35 -5.08
N PHE A 157 19.39 -8.14 -5.03
CA PHE A 157 20.16 -6.90 -4.87
C PHE A 157 20.80 -6.80 -3.47
N ASP A 158 20.08 -7.13 -2.42
CA ASP A 158 20.61 -7.15 -1.04
C ASP A 158 21.75 -8.18 -0.85
N ARG A 159 21.72 -9.29 -1.63
CA ARG A 159 22.78 -10.31 -1.61
C ARG A 159 24.04 -9.89 -2.38
N GLN A 160 23.97 -8.84 -3.21
CA GLN A 160 25.13 -8.32 -3.95
C GLN A 160 26.15 -7.56 -3.06
N GLU A 161 25.84 -7.28 -1.81
CA GLU A 161 26.87 -6.79 -0.85
C GLU A 161 27.90 -7.88 -0.48
N GLU A 162 27.67 -9.14 -0.85
CA GLU A 162 28.70 -10.18 -0.82
C GLU A 162 29.37 -10.30 -2.22
N PRO A 163 30.69 -10.13 -2.35
CA PRO A 163 31.36 -10.19 -3.65
C PRO A 163 31.28 -11.58 -4.24
N GLY A 164 30.40 -11.80 -5.22
CA GLY A 164 30.35 -13.05 -5.97
C GLY A 164 29.10 -13.38 -6.81
N ASN A 165 28.03 -12.59 -6.78
CA ASN A 165 26.75 -13.01 -7.37
C ASN A 165 26.24 -12.15 -8.54
N ASP A 166 27.09 -11.93 -9.57
CA ASP A 166 26.67 -11.37 -10.89
C ASP A 166 25.71 -12.31 -11.68
N ARG A 167 25.44 -13.51 -11.16
CA ARG A 167 24.72 -14.56 -11.91
C ARG A 167 23.21 -14.35 -11.91
N ASP A 168 22.62 -13.89 -10.79
CA ASP A 168 21.16 -13.81 -10.63
C ASP A 168 20.53 -12.74 -11.55
N TRP A 169 21.20 -11.60 -11.74
CA TRP A 169 20.74 -10.57 -12.70
C TRP A 169 20.83 -11.02 -14.16
N ALA A 170 21.85 -11.82 -14.51
CA ALA A 170 21.98 -12.37 -15.84
C ALA A 170 20.91 -13.43 -16.14
N GLU A 171 20.33 -14.05 -15.11
CA GLU A 171 19.24 -15.03 -15.22
C GLU A 171 17.89 -14.35 -15.43
N ILE A 172 17.57 -13.29 -14.69
CA ILE A 172 16.36 -12.47 -14.90
C ILE A 172 16.37 -11.90 -16.32
N GLY A 173 17.52 -11.40 -16.78
CA GLY A 173 17.68 -10.85 -18.13
C GLY A 173 17.51 -11.85 -19.27
N ARG A 174 17.54 -13.15 -19.01
CA ARG A 174 17.38 -14.22 -20.04
C ARG A 174 15.96 -14.76 -20.13
N SER A 175 15.11 -14.53 -19.16
CA SER A 175 13.71 -14.96 -19.19
C SER A 175 12.87 -14.02 -20.04
N ILE A 176 12.25 -14.53 -21.10
CA ILE A 176 11.37 -13.73 -21.97
C ILE A 176 10.20 -13.18 -21.17
N ILE A 177 9.58 -14.00 -20.33
CA ILE A 177 8.44 -13.54 -19.49
C ILE A 177 8.86 -12.43 -18.50
N ALA A 178 10.04 -12.57 -17.87
CA ALA A 178 10.56 -11.55 -16.95
C ALA A 178 10.97 -10.26 -17.67
N ASN A 179 11.32 -10.31 -18.95
CA ASN A 179 11.64 -9.13 -19.77
C ASN A 179 10.38 -8.45 -20.35
N LEU A 180 9.30 -9.19 -20.55
CA LEU A 180 8.06 -8.67 -21.10
C LEU A 180 7.10 -8.19 -20.04
N ALA A 181 7.00 -8.88 -18.90
CA ALA A 181 6.16 -8.47 -17.78
C ALA A 181 6.78 -7.29 -17.00
N ASP A 182 5.96 -6.42 -16.48
CA ASP A 182 6.40 -5.40 -15.51
C ASP A 182 6.44 -5.99 -14.10
N ASP A 183 5.51 -6.91 -13.78
CA ASP A 183 5.55 -7.71 -12.55
C ASP A 183 4.91 -9.08 -12.75
N ILE A 184 5.29 -10.03 -11.88
CA ILE A 184 4.72 -11.38 -11.82
C ILE A 184 4.55 -11.70 -10.34
N ASN A 185 3.33 -11.94 -9.92
CA ASN A 185 3.00 -12.32 -8.56
C ASN A 185 2.42 -13.74 -8.53
N ILE A 186 2.83 -14.55 -7.58
CA ILE A 186 2.26 -15.87 -7.31
C ILE A 186 1.78 -15.88 -5.86
N TYR A 187 0.49 -16.01 -5.69
CA TYR A 187 -0.16 -16.16 -4.39
C TYR A 187 -0.45 -17.63 -4.17
N ILE A 188 -0.04 -18.19 -3.05
CA ILE A 188 -0.19 -19.60 -2.69
C ILE A 188 -1.05 -19.67 -1.44
N PHE A 189 -2.26 -20.17 -1.61
CA PHE A 189 -3.21 -20.46 -0.54
C PHE A 189 -3.22 -21.96 -0.26
N ARG A 190 -3.90 -22.37 0.79
CA ARG A 190 -3.97 -23.79 1.18
C ARG A 190 -4.71 -24.66 0.16
N ASP A 191 -5.75 -24.15 -0.46
CA ASP A 191 -6.63 -24.86 -1.37
C ASP A 191 -6.51 -24.42 -2.83
N HIS A 192 -5.89 -23.27 -3.09
CA HIS A 192 -5.72 -22.73 -4.43
C HIS A 192 -4.42 -21.92 -4.58
N MET A 193 -4.14 -21.54 -5.81
CA MET A 193 -3.01 -20.69 -6.17
C MET A 193 -3.43 -19.72 -7.26
N GLU A 194 -2.93 -18.49 -7.20
CA GLU A 194 -3.08 -17.50 -8.25
C GLU A 194 -1.74 -17.08 -8.82
N LEU A 195 -1.63 -17.01 -10.13
CA LEU A 195 -0.53 -16.36 -10.84
C LEU A 195 -1.07 -15.12 -11.55
N VAL A 196 -0.50 -13.97 -11.24
CA VAL A 196 -0.87 -12.68 -11.83
C VAL A 196 0.34 -12.11 -12.57
N VAL A 197 0.21 -11.91 -13.89
CA VAL A 197 1.23 -11.32 -14.74
C VAL A 197 0.73 -9.98 -15.24
N THR A 198 1.48 -8.92 -15.03
CA THR A 198 1.08 -7.55 -15.36
C THR A 198 2.04 -6.91 -16.35
N LYS A 199 1.50 -6.07 -17.24
CA LYS A 199 2.25 -5.26 -18.18
C LYS A 199 1.57 -3.91 -18.43
N GLN A 200 2.34 -2.83 -18.31
CA GLN A 200 1.89 -1.51 -18.75
C GLN A 200 1.75 -1.50 -20.28
N VAL A 201 0.59 -1.11 -20.77
CA VAL A 201 0.26 -1.13 -22.20
C VAL A 201 0.07 0.26 -22.80
N GLU A 202 0.02 1.31 -21.98
CA GLU A 202 0.10 2.67 -22.43
C GLU A 202 1.55 3.17 -22.33
N ASP A 203 2.04 3.81 -23.39
CA ASP A 203 3.32 4.51 -23.31
C ASP A 203 3.17 5.67 -22.32
N ILE A 204 3.95 5.65 -21.24
CA ILE A 204 4.07 6.80 -20.35
C ILE A 204 5.17 7.67 -20.95
N PRO A 205 4.83 8.84 -21.50
CA PRO A 205 5.85 9.70 -22.07
C PRO A 205 6.82 10.15 -20.97
N GLU A 206 8.12 10.02 -21.24
CA GLU A 206 9.13 10.65 -20.37
C GLU A 206 8.84 12.14 -20.32
N HIS A 207 8.69 12.67 -19.12
CA HIS A 207 8.51 14.11 -18.93
C HIS A 207 9.79 14.83 -19.38
N GLN A 208 9.64 15.77 -20.33
CA GLN A 208 10.73 16.61 -20.79
C GLN A 208 10.44 18.06 -20.40
N GLY A 209 11.20 18.58 -19.47
CA GLY A 209 11.08 19.95 -19.02
C GLY A 209 10.83 20.10 -17.51
N GLU A 210 10.40 21.27 -17.10
CA GLU A 210 9.99 21.54 -15.71
C GLU A 210 8.50 21.22 -15.53
N TRP A 211 8.14 20.70 -14.35
CA TRP A 211 6.75 20.49 -13.95
C TRP A 211 6.05 21.86 -13.76
N ASP A 212 4.85 22.00 -14.25
CA ASP A 212 4.05 23.23 -14.13
C ASP A 212 3.45 23.37 -12.72
N ILE A 213 4.34 23.46 -11.75
CA ILE A 213 4.01 23.60 -10.33
C ILE A 213 3.57 25.03 -10.07
N ASP A 214 2.51 25.20 -9.27
CA ASP A 214 2.01 26.50 -8.86
C ASP A 214 3.16 27.37 -8.33
N PRO A 215 3.32 28.62 -8.84
CA PRO A 215 4.38 29.52 -8.39
C PRO A 215 4.43 29.77 -6.88
N GLU A 216 3.30 29.67 -6.17
CA GLU A 216 3.27 29.77 -4.71
C GLU A 216 3.91 28.57 -4.01
N LEU A 217 4.17 27.47 -4.74
CA LEU A 217 4.80 26.23 -4.24
C LEU A 217 6.26 26.08 -4.70
N GLU A 218 6.84 27.08 -5.39
CA GLU A 218 8.22 27.03 -5.91
C GLU A 218 9.29 26.71 -4.84
N GLU A 219 9.05 27.11 -3.58
CA GLU A 219 9.98 26.81 -2.49
C GLU A 219 10.11 25.29 -2.23
N LEU A 220 9.08 24.50 -2.58
CA LEU A 220 9.08 23.04 -2.40
C LEU A 220 10.06 22.36 -3.35
N LYS A 221 10.37 22.95 -4.52
CA LYS A 221 11.38 22.44 -5.45
C LYS A 221 12.80 22.36 -4.81
N LYS A 222 13.03 23.09 -3.73
CA LYS A 222 14.32 23.14 -3.03
C LYS A 222 14.45 22.10 -1.93
N ILE A 223 13.37 21.37 -1.61
CA ILE A 223 13.38 20.36 -0.55
C ILE A 223 14.15 19.15 -1.05
N PRO A 224 15.27 18.77 -0.40
CA PRO A 224 16.03 17.60 -0.82
C PRO A 224 15.26 16.31 -0.49
N VAL A 225 15.24 15.38 -1.42
CA VAL A 225 14.67 14.05 -1.22
C VAL A 225 15.70 13.20 -0.46
N ALA A 226 15.35 12.77 0.75
CA ALA A 226 16.23 11.96 1.60
C ALA A 226 15.96 10.47 1.34
N THR A 227 16.85 9.78 0.63
CA THR A 227 16.68 8.37 0.24
C THR A 227 17.59 7.42 1.01
N SER A 228 18.70 7.89 1.57
CA SER A 228 19.63 7.03 2.30
C SER A 228 19.24 6.88 3.77
N ARG A 229 19.56 5.72 4.36
CA ARG A 229 19.36 5.44 5.78
C ARG A 229 19.99 6.50 6.71
N ILE A 230 21.14 7.06 6.31
CA ILE A 230 21.84 8.11 7.07
C ILE A 230 21.03 9.40 7.05
N GLN A 231 20.53 9.82 5.88
CA GLN A 231 19.70 11.02 5.76
C GLN A 231 18.41 10.89 6.56
N VAL A 232 17.76 9.73 6.48
CA VAL A 232 16.55 9.43 7.29
C VAL A 232 16.86 9.58 8.79
N ARG A 233 17.98 9.03 9.27
CA ARG A 233 18.41 9.17 10.68
C ARG A 233 18.66 10.61 11.09
N MET A 234 19.29 11.39 10.23
CA MET A 234 19.52 12.81 10.49
C MET A 234 18.18 13.57 10.63
N ILE A 235 17.22 13.29 9.75
CA ILE A 235 15.87 13.90 9.81
C ILE A 235 15.15 13.46 11.07
N GLN A 236 15.21 12.18 11.44
CA GLN A 236 14.62 11.69 12.70
C GLN A 236 15.20 12.42 13.93
N LEU A 237 16.49 12.68 13.96
CA LEU A 237 17.15 13.43 15.04
C LEU A 237 16.74 14.90 15.05
N LEU A 238 16.66 15.55 13.88
CA LEU A 238 16.31 16.96 13.74
C LEU A 238 14.87 17.23 14.15
N TYR A 239 13.93 16.40 13.70
CA TYR A 239 12.49 16.62 13.85
C TYR A 239 11.85 15.83 15.00
N GLY A 240 12.45 14.73 15.46
CA GLY A 240 11.91 13.89 16.53
C GLY A 240 11.71 14.60 17.88
N GLY A 241 12.31 15.77 18.06
CA GLY A 241 12.13 16.60 19.23
C GLY A 241 11.01 17.66 19.14
N LEU A 242 10.38 17.85 17.98
CA LEU A 242 9.42 18.93 17.76
C LEU A 242 8.18 18.82 18.63
N MET A 243 7.66 17.62 18.85
CA MET A 243 6.53 17.38 19.74
C MET A 243 6.71 18.02 21.13
N LYS A 244 7.93 18.10 21.65
CA LYS A 244 8.23 18.72 22.95
C LYS A 244 8.19 20.24 22.91
N LYS A 245 8.20 20.85 21.73
CA LYS A 245 8.18 22.30 21.53
C LYS A 245 6.78 22.86 21.37
N GLU A 246 5.79 21.99 21.13
CA GLU A 246 4.39 22.41 21.01
C GLU A 246 3.87 22.98 22.33
N LYS A 247 3.17 24.10 22.22
CA LYS A 247 2.65 24.87 23.37
C LYS A 247 1.23 25.32 23.10
N SER A 248 0.50 25.55 24.18
CA SER A 248 -0.79 26.26 24.17
C SER A 248 -0.61 27.69 23.68
N ASP A 249 -1.63 28.24 23.05
CA ASP A 249 -1.74 29.64 22.64
C ASP A 249 -3.07 30.25 23.10
N GLU A 250 -3.57 31.29 22.42
CA GLU A 250 -4.83 31.95 22.82
C GLU A 250 -6.06 31.10 22.47
N ALA A 251 -6.02 30.32 21.41
CA ALA A 251 -7.14 29.52 20.89
C ALA A 251 -7.16 28.08 21.45
N LEU A 252 -5.98 27.47 21.64
CA LEU A 252 -5.87 26.06 21.98
C LEU A 252 -5.07 25.81 23.26
N THR A 253 -5.53 24.82 24.03
CA THR A 253 -4.72 24.15 25.05
C THR A 253 -4.08 22.92 24.44
N VAL A 254 -2.75 22.84 24.47
CA VAL A 254 -2.01 21.67 24.00
C VAL A 254 -1.54 20.87 25.20
N LYS A 255 -2.02 19.63 25.29
CA LYS A 255 -1.70 18.68 26.36
C LYS A 255 -0.94 17.48 25.77
N LYS A 256 -0.10 16.88 26.60
CA LYS A 256 0.55 15.61 26.25
C LYS A 256 -0.04 14.51 27.11
N ILE A 257 -0.61 13.50 26.48
CA ILE A 257 -1.07 12.28 27.14
C ILE A 257 -0.17 11.10 26.76
N ARG A 258 -0.29 10.01 27.51
CA ARG A 258 0.39 8.73 27.23
C ARG A 258 -0.65 7.67 27.05
N ILE A 259 -0.70 7.11 25.86
CA ILE A 259 -1.62 6.03 25.49
C ILE A 259 -0.91 4.70 25.77
N PRO A 260 -1.46 3.82 26.62
CA PRO A 260 -0.94 2.47 26.79
C PRO A 260 -0.97 1.73 25.45
N CYS A 261 0.17 1.14 25.06
CA CYS A 261 0.30 0.41 23.82
C CYS A 261 1.33 -0.70 23.99
N ASP A 262 0.87 -1.93 24.05
CA ASP A 262 1.68 -3.13 24.21
C ASP A 262 2.44 -3.52 22.92
N GLU A 263 2.01 -3.00 21.77
CA GLU A 263 2.72 -3.14 20.49
C GLU A 263 4.01 -2.32 20.46
N SER A 264 4.04 -1.18 21.17
CA SER A 264 5.24 -0.36 21.28
C SER A 264 6.23 -0.94 22.29
N PRO A 265 7.54 -0.98 21.99
CA PRO A 265 8.58 -1.42 22.93
C PRO A 265 8.62 -0.63 24.23
N LYS A 266 8.06 0.58 24.22
CA LYS A 266 7.93 1.42 25.43
C LYS A 266 6.66 1.12 26.22
N ASN A 267 5.81 0.19 25.78
CA ASN A 267 4.48 -0.10 26.29
C ASN A 267 3.55 1.12 26.37
N ARG A 268 3.86 2.17 25.61
CA ARG A 268 3.08 3.42 25.57
C ARG A 268 3.51 4.27 24.37
N LEU A 269 2.59 5.10 23.90
CA LEU A 269 2.84 6.12 22.90
C LEU A 269 2.57 7.51 23.50
N ASP A 270 3.42 8.45 23.21
CA ASP A 270 3.17 9.86 23.50
C ASP A 270 2.18 10.42 22.46
N CYS A 271 1.17 11.16 22.90
CA CYS A 271 0.18 11.77 22.02
C CYS A 271 -0.06 13.23 22.45
N LEU A 272 -0.02 14.15 21.49
CA LEU A 272 -0.48 15.52 21.70
C LEU A 272 -2.00 15.58 21.53
N VAL A 273 -2.64 16.35 22.38
CA VAL A 273 -4.07 16.67 22.31
C VAL A 273 -4.21 18.18 22.16
N TYR A 274 -4.80 18.61 21.06
CA TYR A 274 -5.18 19.98 20.81
C TYR A 274 -6.63 20.14 21.23
N ASP A 275 -6.88 20.98 22.22
CA ASP A 275 -8.16 21.12 22.94
C ASP A 275 -8.63 22.56 22.80
N PRO A 276 -9.79 22.86 22.19
CA PRO A 276 -10.30 24.21 22.04
C PRO A 276 -10.52 24.87 23.38
N LYS A 277 -9.95 26.07 23.57
CA LYS A 277 -10.10 26.81 24.81
C LYS A 277 -11.54 27.31 25.01
N GLY A 278 -11.96 27.28 26.26
CA GLY A 278 -13.34 27.59 26.65
C GLY A 278 -14.31 26.42 26.55
N LYS A 279 -13.85 25.28 25.97
CA LYS A 279 -14.64 24.05 25.78
C LYS A 279 -14.04 22.84 26.52
N GLU A 280 -13.15 23.09 27.49
CA GLU A 280 -12.39 22.04 28.18
C GLU A 280 -13.26 21.03 28.92
N HIS A 281 -14.50 21.37 29.23
CA HIS A 281 -15.47 20.55 29.95
C HIS A 281 -16.62 20.06 29.09
N GLU A 282 -16.62 20.38 27.79
CA GLU A 282 -17.64 19.96 26.86
C GLU A 282 -17.33 18.61 26.24
N LEU A 283 -18.38 17.87 25.90
CA LEU A 283 -18.27 16.65 25.11
C LEU A 283 -18.10 17.02 23.63
N LEU A 284 -16.90 16.95 23.10
CA LEU A 284 -16.58 17.38 21.75
C LEU A 284 -16.37 16.20 20.78
N PRO A 285 -16.55 16.42 19.47
CA PRO A 285 -16.02 15.49 18.45
C PRO A 285 -14.50 15.34 18.57
N ALA A 286 -13.95 14.30 17.92
CA ALA A 286 -12.52 14.06 17.92
C ALA A 286 -11.97 13.77 16.52
N VAL A 287 -10.73 14.17 16.28
CA VAL A 287 -9.96 13.76 15.10
C VAL A 287 -8.71 13.02 15.56
N LEU A 288 -8.54 11.79 15.10
CA LEU A 288 -7.28 11.07 15.21
C LEU A 288 -6.45 11.40 13.97
N LEU A 289 -5.42 12.24 14.12
CA LEU A 289 -4.52 12.64 13.04
C LEU A 289 -3.27 11.77 13.05
N LEU A 290 -3.16 10.88 12.07
CA LEU A 290 -2.01 10.02 11.83
C LEU A 290 -1.11 10.71 10.79
N HIS A 291 0.07 11.17 11.22
CA HIS A 291 0.96 11.93 10.35
C HIS A 291 1.59 11.07 9.24
N GLY A 292 1.91 11.69 8.11
CA GLY A 292 2.69 11.11 7.02
C GLY A 292 4.18 10.98 7.34
N GLY A 293 4.95 10.67 6.29
CA GLY A 293 6.40 10.52 6.39
C GLY A 293 6.88 9.09 6.12
N ALA A 294 6.17 8.37 5.23
CA ALA A 294 6.56 7.03 4.74
C ALA A 294 6.84 6.01 5.87
N LEU A 295 6.23 6.16 7.04
CA LEU A 295 6.48 5.39 8.27
C LEU A 295 7.94 5.47 8.78
N VAL A 296 8.78 6.29 8.16
CA VAL A 296 10.20 6.50 8.53
C VAL A 296 10.49 7.89 9.10
N PHE A 297 9.67 8.90 8.79
CA PHE A 297 9.90 10.26 9.28
C PHE A 297 8.92 10.62 10.41
N PRO A 298 9.39 11.38 11.42
CA PRO A 298 8.52 11.91 12.47
C PRO A 298 7.61 13.02 11.92
N ALA A 299 6.62 13.42 12.70
CA ALA A 299 5.78 14.56 12.35
C ALA A 299 6.60 15.82 12.05
N PHE A 300 6.34 16.42 10.90
CA PHE A 300 6.94 17.67 10.43
C PHE A 300 6.14 18.91 10.93
N PRO A 301 6.69 20.12 10.81
CA PRO A 301 6.01 21.33 11.27
C PRO A 301 4.59 21.54 10.72
N TYR A 302 4.31 21.10 9.50
CA TYR A 302 2.99 21.25 8.90
C TYR A 302 1.93 20.36 9.55
N HIS A 303 2.28 19.18 10.07
CA HIS A 303 1.33 18.33 10.79
C HIS A 303 0.83 19.00 12.08
N TYR A 304 1.72 19.68 12.80
CA TYR A 304 1.32 20.44 13.99
C TYR A 304 0.43 21.62 13.62
N ARG A 305 0.71 22.32 12.50
CA ARG A 305 -0.17 23.39 11.98
C ARG A 305 -1.53 22.83 11.56
N LEU A 306 -1.55 21.70 10.87
CA LEU A 306 -2.80 21.04 10.46
C LEU A 306 -3.64 20.65 11.69
N ALA A 307 -3.02 20.04 12.70
CA ALA A 307 -3.71 19.68 13.95
C ALA A 307 -4.36 20.88 14.63
N ARG A 308 -3.64 22.01 14.69
CA ARG A 308 -4.16 23.27 15.24
C ARG A 308 -5.33 23.78 14.41
N TYR A 309 -5.12 23.90 13.10
CA TYR A 309 -6.14 24.44 12.19
C TYR A 309 -7.44 23.63 12.26
N VAL A 310 -7.34 22.31 12.22
CA VAL A 310 -8.51 21.42 12.35
C VAL A 310 -9.20 21.62 13.68
N SER A 311 -8.47 21.60 14.80
CA SER A 311 -9.06 21.78 16.13
C SER A 311 -9.81 23.11 16.26
N GLU A 312 -9.22 24.21 15.76
CA GLU A 312 -9.79 25.57 15.83
C GLU A 312 -11.04 25.73 14.94
N HIS A 313 -11.07 25.09 13.75
CA HIS A 313 -12.13 25.33 12.78
C HIS A 313 -13.23 24.25 12.77
N THR A 314 -13.06 23.20 13.57
CA THR A 314 -14.06 22.12 13.70
C THR A 314 -14.53 21.93 15.14
N ASP A 315 -14.12 22.80 16.05
CA ASP A 315 -14.45 22.70 17.49
C ASP A 315 -14.26 21.26 18.03
N SER A 316 -13.17 20.59 17.60
CA SER A 316 -12.90 19.20 17.94
C SER A 316 -11.58 19.02 18.71
N ARG A 317 -11.47 17.93 19.48
CA ARG A 317 -10.19 17.51 20.06
C ARG A 317 -9.38 16.74 19.04
N VAL A 318 -8.19 17.26 18.68
CA VAL A 318 -7.30 16.58 17.74
C VAL A 318 -6.21 15.83 18.49
N PHE A 319 -6.11 14.53 18.24
CA PHE A 319 -5.12 13.63 18.80
C PHE A 319 -4.04 13.36 17.76
N LEU A 320 -2.81 13.79 18.02
CA LEU A 320 -1.63 13.57 17.17
C LEU A 320 -0.65 12.64 17.90
N PRO A 321 -0.71 11.33 17.68
CA PRO A 321 0.20 10.36 18.30
C PRO A 321 1.58 10.38 17.65
N ASN A 322 2.60 10.05 18.44
CA ASN A 322 3.96 9.82 17.98
C ASN A 322 4.20 8.30 17.94
N TYR A 323 3.77 7.67 16.84
CA TYR A 323 3.93 6.24 16.62
C TYR A 323 5.40 5.86 16.33
N ASP A 324 5.73 4.59 16.50
CA ASP A 324 7.10 4.11 16.30
C ASP A 324 7.46 4.04 14.81
N LEU A 325 8.73 4.31 14.46
CA LEU A 325 9.16 4.54 13.08
C LEU A 325 10.15 3.50 12.59
N ALA A 326 10.05 3.14 11.31
CA ALA A 326 11.07 2.38 10.62
C ALA A 326 12.37 3.22 10.50
N PRO A 327 13.52 2.61 10.32
CA PRO A 327 13.77 1.17 10.20
C PRO A 327 13.89 0.42 11.53
N ASP A 328 13.78 1.10 12.69
CA ASP A 328 13.87 0.43 14.00
C ASP A 328 12.63 -0.39 14.30
N PHE A 329 11.47 0.13 13.92
CA PHE A 329 10.17 -0.51 14.10
C PHE A 329 9.50 -0.59 12.74
N LYS A 330 9.50 -1.79 12.17
CA LYS A 330 8.99 -2.02 10.83
C LYS A 330 7.48 -2.32 10.86
N PRO A 331 6.72 -2.01 9.79
CA PRO A 331 5.36 -2.50 9.67
C PRO A 331 5.27 -4.01 9.97
N PRO A 332 4.14 -4.49 10.55
CA PRO A 332 2.88 -3.78 10.71
C PRO A 332 2.72 -3.02 12.04
N ILE A 333 3.78 -2.75 12.79
CA ILE A 333 3.66 -2.17 14.13
C ILE A 333 2.86 -0.88 14.13
N GLN A 334 3.05 0.00 13.15
CA GLN A 334 2.35 1.29 13.03
C GLN A 334 0.84 1.11 12.83
N TYR A 335 0.42 0.12 12.04
CA TYR A 335 -0.99 -0.19 11.84
C TYR A 335 -1.64 -0.75 13.11
N ARG A 336 -0.91 -1.61 13.84
CA ARG A 336 -1.35 -2.12 15.15
C ARG A 336 -1.44 -1.00 16.19
N GLU A 337 -0.48 -0.09 16.20
CA GLU A 337 -0.50 1.10 17.06
C GLU A 337 -1.69 2.00 16.75
N ALA A 338 -1.98 2.29 15.47
CA ALA A 338 -3.16 3.06 15.07
C ALA A 338 -4.46 2.41 15.58
N PHE A 339 -4.59 1.09 15.46
CA PHE A 339 -5.72 0.33 16.01
C PHE A 339 -5.82 0.45 17.54
N LYS A 340 -4.69 0.31 18.27
CA LYS A 340 -4.66 0.45 19.74
C LYS A 340 -5.03 1.87 20.18
N ILE A 341 -4.56 2.89 19.45
CA ILE A 341 -4.90 4.29 19.74
C ILE A 341 -6.39 4.53 19.53
N TYR A 342 -6.95 4.11 18.40
CA TYR A 342 -8.38 4.29 18.12
C TYR A 342 -9.25 3.58 19.17
N ARG A 343 -8.91 2.33 19.52
CA ARG A 343 -9.58 1.60 20.58
C ARG A 343 -9.49 2.33 21.95
N TYR A 344 -8.31 2.88 22.27
CA TYR A 344 -8.13 3.67 23.49
C TYR A 344 -9.05 4.90 23.53
N LEU A 345 -9.22 5.60 22.41
CA LEU A 345 -10.14 6.74 22.30
C LEU A 345 -11.58 6.32 22.59
N LEU A 346 -12.02 5.19 22.02
CA LEU A 346 -13.36 4.64 22.27
C LEU A 346 -13.56 4.25 23.74
N GLU A 347 -12.61 3.50 24.30
CA GLU A 347 -12.70 2.98 25.68
C GLU A 347 -12.62 4.07 26.75
N ASN A 348 -11.96 5.19 26.47
CA ASN A 348 -11.75 6.29 27.41
C ASN A 348 -12.47 7.58 27.00
N ALA A 349 -13.48 7.48 26.14
CA ALA A 349 -14.17 8.63 25.58
C ALA A 349 -14.73 9.59 26.67
N GLY A 350 -15.26 9.03 27.76
CA GLY A 350 -15.77 9.82 28.89
C GLY A 350 -14.68 10.62 29.62
N ASP A 351 -13.53 10.01 29.88
CA ASP A 351 -12.40 10.69 30.54
C ASP A 351 -11.73 11.73 29.65
N LEU A 352 -11.74 11.45 28.33
CA LEU A 352 -11.20 12.33 27.30
C LEU A 352 -12.20 13.43 26.89
N LEU A 353 -13.45 13.36 27.39
CA LEU A 353 -14.55 14.25 27.02
C LEU A 353 -14.77 14.32 25.49
N ILE A 354 -14.71 13.19 24.82
CA ILE A 354 -14.99 13.07 23.39
C ILE A 354 -16.25 12.24 23.15
N ASP A 355 -16.96 12.57 22.08
CA ASP A 355 -18.10 11.79 21.61
C ASP A 355 -17.60 10.61 20.75
N PRO A 356 -17.71 9.35 21.21
CA PRO A 356 -17.21 8.21 20.48
C PRO A 356 -17.93 7.95 19.15
N SER A 357 -19.12 8.53 18.93
CA SER A 357 -19.84 8.45 17.66
C SER A 357 -19.37 9.49 16.63
N ARG A 358 -18.61 10.51 17.07
CA ARG A 358 -18.08 11.58 16.24
C ARG A 358 -16.55 11.61 16.27
N ILE A 359 -15.92 10.45 15.96
CA ILE A 359 -14.48 10.36 15.79
C ILE A 359 -14.19 10.23 14.30
N ILE A 360 -13.40 11.15 13.73
CA ILE A 360 -12.85 11.06 12.36
C ILE A 360 -11.39 10.62 12.45
N VAL A 361 -10.97 9.77 11.51
CA VAL A 361 -9.55 9.47 11.28
C VAL A 361 -9.05 10.30 10.10
N MET A 362 -7.90 10.94 10.27
CA MET A 362 -7.32 11.83 9.26
C MET A 362 -5.83 11.51 9.12
N GLY A 363 -5.32 11.50 7.88
CA GLY A 363 -3.89 11.30 7.67
C GLY A 363 -3.45 11.67 6.27
N ASP A 364 -2.18 12.03 6.16
CA ASP A 364 -1.52 12.37 4.92
C ASP A 364 -0.52 11.29 4.50
N SER A 365 -0.35 11.02 3.20
CA SER A 365 0.64 10.07 2.71
C SER A 365 0.50 8.69 3.40
N ALA A 366 1.56 8.18 4.01
CA ALA A 366 1.55 6.95 4.81
C ALA A 366 0.56 7.02 6.00
N GLY A 367 0.28 8.20 6.55
CA GLY A 367 -0.77 8.38 7.56
C GLY A 367 -2.17 8.13 7.00
N GLY A 368 -2.41 8.52 5.73
CA GLY A 368 -3.62 8.17 4.99
C GLY A 368 -3.76 6.65 4.80
N THR A 369 -2.66 5.96 4.47
CA THR A 369 -2.60 4.50 4.45
C THR A 369 -3.02 3.89 5.79
N MET A 370 -2.48 4.43 6.90
CA MET A 370 -2.83 3.97 8.24
C MET A 370 -4.31 4.15 8.55
N CYS A 371 -4.92 5.27 8.13
CA CYS A 371 -6.35 5.54 8.31
C CYS A 371 -7.23 4.54 7.55
N ALA A 372 -6.95 4.34 6.26
CA ALA A 372 -7.72 3.43 5.42
C ALA A 372 -7.56 1.97 5.89
N THR A 373 -6.34 1.55 6.21
CA THR A 373 -6.06 0.24 6.79
C THR A 373 -6.77 0.04 8.14
N LEU A 374 -6.77 1.05 9.00
CA LEU A 374 -7.49 1.01 10.28
C LEU A 374 -8.98 0.75 10.06
N CYS A 375 -9.62 1.45 9.12
CA CYS A 375 -11.03 1.24 8.80
C CYS A 375 -11.31 -0.19 8.33
N LEU A 376 -10.46 -0.77 7.48
CA LEU A 376 -10.57 -2.17 7.05
C LEU A 376 -10.45 -3.15 8.23
N VAL A 377 -9.48 -2.94 9.12
CA VAL A 377 -9.31 -3.75 10.33
C VAL A 377 -10.52 -3.63 11.25
N LEU A 378 -11.07 -2.43 11.45
CA LEU A 378 -12.27 -2.23 12.27
C LEU A 378 -13.48 -2.95 11.68
N LYS A 379 -13.67 -2.85 10.35
CA LYS A 379 -14.72 -3.59 9.62
C LYS A 379 -14.59 -5.09 9.85
N SER A 380 -13.41 -5.65 9.61
CA SER A 380 -13.17 -7.09 9.76
C SER A 380 -13.41 -7.62 11.19
N LYS A 381 -13.25 -6.75 12.20
CA LYS A 381 -13.49 -7.08 13.61
C LYS A 381 -14.90 -6.74 14.09
N GLY A 382 -15.77 -6.20 13.26
CA GLY A 382 -17.11 -5.74 13.66
C GLY A 382 -17.08 -4.66 14.73
N MET A 383 -16.04 -3.82 14.75
CA MET A 383 -15.89 -2.74 15.72
C MET A 383 -16.56 -1.44 15.24
N PRO A 384 -16.87 -0.51 16.14
CA PRO A 384 -17.40 0.79 15.76
C PRO A 384 -16.48 1.51 14.77
N MET A 385 -17.03 1.87 13.61
CA MET A 385 -16.33 2.62 12.57
C MET A 385 -16.19 4.09 12.95
N PRO A 386 -15.15 4.80 12.48
CA PRO A 386 -15.10 6.26 12.59
C PRO A 386 -16.27 6.90 11.82
N ALA A 387 -16.68 8.10 12.23
CA ALA A 387 -17.70 8.89 11.55
C ALA A 387 -17.30 9.29 10.12
N GLY A 388 -16.01 9.33 9.84
CA GLY A 388 -15.44 9.59 8.52
C GLY A 388 -13.94 9.34 8.48
N GLN A 389 -13.38 9.32 7.28
CA GLN A 389 -11.94 9.33 7.06
C GLN A 389 -11.53 10.43 6.09
N VAL A 390 -10.40 11.09 6.38
CA VAL A 390 -9.81 12.16 5.56
C VAL A 390 -8.42 11.75 5.14
N LEU A 391 -8.23 11.48 3.87
CA LEU A 391 -7.02 10.92 3.28
C LEU A 391 -6.37 11.96 2.36
N LEU A 392 -5.20 12.47 2.74
CA LEU A 392 -4.49 13.50 2.00
C LEU A 392 -3.34 12.89 1.22
N TYR A 393 -3.37 12.99 -0.12
CA TYR A 393 -2.38 12.41 -1.03
C TYR A 393 -1.84 11.06 -0.53
N PRO A 394 -2.76 10.09 -0.25
CA PRO A 394 -2.42 8.86 0.47
C PRO A 394 -1.67 7.86 -0.40
N SER A 395 -0.82 7.03 0.22
CA SER A 395 -0.18 5.86 -0.41
C SER A 395 -1.06 4.62 -0.14
N LEU A 396 -1.85 4.18 -1.09
CA LEU A 396 -2.88 3.15 -0.87
C LEU A 396 -2.66 1.87 -1.67
N ASP A 397 -1.63 1.84 -2.52
CA ASP A 397 -1.28 0.69 -3.36
C ASP A 397 0.18 0.27 -3.16
N SER A 398 0.40 -0.83 -2.44
CA SER A 398 1.75 -1.35 -2.19
C SER A 398 2.40 -2.01 -3.42
N ARG A 399 1.66 -2.24 -4.49
CA ARG A 399 2.18 -2.78 -5.75
C ARG A 399 3.10 -1.79 -6.47
N LEU A 400 2.98 -0.49 -6.20
CA LEU A 400 3.82 0.60 -6.70
C LEU A 400 3.94 0.62 -8.24
N ASN A 401 2.90 0.21 -8.95
CA ASN A 401 2.92 0.01 -10.40
C ASN A 401 1.98 0.94 -11.17
N SER A 402 1.33 1.89 -10.48
CA SER A 402 0.42 2.87 -11.08
C SER A 402 1.10 3.72 -12.15
N ARG A 403 0.29 4.37 -13.00
CA ARG A 403 0.82 5.30 -14.03
C ARG A 403 1.56 6.47 -13.39
N SER A 404 1.02 7.05 -12.32
CA SER A 404 1.68 8.14 -11.59
C SER A 404 3.03 7.71 -11.01
N MET A 405 3.14 6.49 -10.46
CA MET A 405 4.41 5.91 -10.00
C MET A 405 5.45 5.79 -11.13
N LYS A 406 5.03 5.48 -12.33
CA LYS A 406 5.92 5.38 -13.50
C LYS A 406 6.28 6.75 -14.08
N MET A 407 5.36 7.71 -14.05
CA MET A 407 5.53 9.04 -14.61
C MET A 407 6.34 9.98 -13.73
N TYR A 408 6.07 10.01 -12.43
CA TYR A 408 6.62 11.01 -11.51
C TYR A 408 7.89 10.52 -10.81
N THR A 409 8.96 10.30 -11.61
CA THR A 409 10.25 9.76 -11.13
C THR A 409 11.20 10.82 -10.58
N ASP A 410 10.93 12.11 -10.81
CA ASP A 410 11.82 13.23 -10.49
C ASP A 410 11.10 14.49 -9.97
N VAL A 411 9.80 14.37 -9.64
CA VAL A 411 9.05 15.47 -9.03
C VAL A 411 9.61 15.84 -7.66
N PRO A 412 9.41 17.10 -7.22
CA PRO A 412 9.89 17.58 -5.92
C PRO A 412 9.22 16.91 -4.74
N VAL A 413 9.83 17.03 -3.57
CA VAL A 413 9.41 16.55 -2.25
C VAL A 413 9.40 15.03 -2.15
N ILE A 414 8.59 14.34 -2.92
CA ILE A 414 8.56 12.88 -3.03
C ILE A 414 8.36 12.48 -4.49
N ASN A 415 9.09 11.48 -4.93
CA ASN A 415 8.97 10.87 -6.25
C ASN A 415 9.04 9.34 -6.12
N SER A 416 8.74 8.62 -7.20
CA SER A 416 8.68 7.17 -7.16
C SER A 416 10.00 6.50 -6.74
N ARG A 417 11.15 7.07 -7.10
CA ARG A 417 12.47 6.57 -6.68
C ARG A 417 12.62 6.63 -5.15
N ALA A 418 12.18 7.75 -4.55
CA ALA A 418 12.19 7.89 -3.10
C ALA A 418 11.23 6.94 -2.40
N VAL A 419 10.02 6.78 -2.96
CA VAL A 419 9.03 5.82 -2.43
C VAL A 419 9.61 4.42 -2.39
N LEU A 420 10.24 3.95 -3.46
CA LEU A 420 10.91 2.64 -3.51
C LEU A 420 11.98 2.49 -2.42
N GLU A 421 12.80 3.52 -2.16
CA GLU A 421 13.80 3.48 -1.08
C GLU A 421 13.14 3.44 0.31
N TYR A 422 12.03 4.17 0.53
CA TYR A 422 11.30 4.11 1.79
C TYR A 422 10.66 2.74 2.02
N TYR A 423 10.11 2.13 0.98
CA TYR A 423 9.62 0.75 1.06
C TYR A 423 10.72 -0.23 1.45
N LYS A 424 11.94 -0.11 0.91
CA LYS A 424 13.10 -0.93 1.35
C LYS A 424 13.42 -0.73 2.83
N LEU A 425 13.38 0.51 3.34
CA LEU A 425 13.62 0.79 4.76
C LEU A 425 12.52 0.22 5.66
N CYS A 426 11.30 0.18 5.17
CA CYS A 426 10.13 -0.39 5.84
C CYS A 426 10.00 -1.89 5.62
N SER A 427 10.72 -2.49 4.62
CA SER A 427 10.50 -3.87 4.25
C SER A 427 10.62 -4.79 5.46
N SER A 428 9.48 -5.32 5.82
CA SER A 428 9.28 -6.44 6.70
C SER A 428 8.47 -7.43 5.89
N ARG A 429 8.39 -8.68 6.30
CA ARG A 429 7.57 -9.71 5.66
C ARG A 429 6.09 -9.31 5.47
N PHE A 430 5.67 -8.18 6.03
CA PHE A 430 4.29 -7.69 6.09
C PHE A 430 3.94 -6.56 5.12
N MET A 431 4.87 -5.97 4.40
CA MET A 431 4.54 -4.93 3.41
C MET A 431 4.14 -5.52 2.05
N GLU A 432 4.05 -6.84 1.96
CA GLU A 432 3.75 -7.54 0.73
C GLU A 432 2.27 -7.89 0.70
N SER A 433 1.56 -7.19 -0.16
CA SER A 433 0.21 -7.47 -0.64
C SER A 433 -0.84 -7.93 0.38
N SER A 434 -1.27 -7.04 1.27
CA SER A 434 -2.51 -7.28 1.98
C SER A 434 -3.24 -5.97 2.22
N SER A 435 -4.51 -5.93 1.90
CA SER A 435 -5.38 -4.78 2.12
C SER A 435 -5.38 -4.30 3.57
N LYS A 436 -5.11 -5.21 4.53
CA LYS A 436 -5.05 -4.93 5.97
C LYS A 436 -3.68 -4.44 6.44
N ASN A 437 -2.64 -4.52 5.59
CA ASN A 437 -1.26 -4.23 5.96
C ASN A 437 -0.59 -3.15 5.09
N GLY A 438 -1.37 -2.20 4.59
CA GLY A 438 -0.83 -1.04 3.90
C GLY A 438 -1.13 -0.96 2.41
N SER A 439 -2.01 -1.81 1.88
CA SER A 439 -2.51 -1.73 0.49
C SER A 439 -4.04 -1.74 0.42
N PRO A 440 -4.71 -0.69 0.95
CA PRO A 440 -6.18 -0.65 1.01
C PRO A 440 -6.88 -0.83 -0.32
N VAL A 441 -6.25 -0.47 -1.44
CA VAL A 441 -6.82 -0.68 -2.78
C VAL A 441 -6.94 -2.17 -3.15
N GLU A 442 -6.28 -3.07 -2.46
CA GLU A 442 -6.35 -4.51 -2.71
C GLU A 442 -7.44 -5.20 -1.87
N ALA A 443 -8.21 -4.44 -1.07
CA ALA A 443 -9.32 -5.01 -0.31
C ALA A 443 -10.35 -5.64 -1.25
N GLU A 444 -10.87 -6.82 -0.91
CA GLU A 444 -11.91 -7.51 -1.69
C GLU A 444 -13.15 -6.61 -1.86
N SER A 445 -13.59 -5.97 -0.78
CA SER A 445 -14.73 -5.02 -0.79
C SER A 445 -14.50 -3.87 0.17
N LEU A 446 -14.84 -2.67 -0.29
CA LEU A 446 -14.87 -1.45 0.51
C LEU A 446 -16.31 -1.12 1.00
N GLU A 447 -17.31 -1.99 0.75
CA GLU A 447 -18.67 -1.78 1.23
C GLU A 447 -18.68 -1.53 2.75
N GLY A 448 -19.43 -0.51 3.19
CA GLY A 448 -19.52 -0.13 4.61
C GLY A 448 -18.31 0.64 5.15
N MET A 449 -17.37 1.09 4.29
CA MET A 449 -16.40 2.10 4.69
C MET A 449 -17.10 3.41 5.08
N PRO A 450 -16.54 4.18 6.02
CA PRO A 450 -17.15 5.43 6.44
C PRO A 450 -17.11 6.47 5.31
N PRO A 451 -17.92 7.55 5.39
CA PRO A 451 -17.79 8.69 4.50
C PRO A 451 -16.33 9.13 4.38
N THR A 452 -15.85 9.29 3.15
CA THR A 452 -14.42 9.44 2.86
C THR A 452 -14.15 10.70 2.05
N TYR A 453 -13.20 11.52 2.51
CA TYR A 453 -12.59 12.56 1.74
C TYR A 453 -11.21 12.10 1.27
N VAL A 454 -10.98 12.09 -0.02
CA VAL A 454 -9.69 11.80 -0.64
C VAL A 454 -9.19 13.06 -1.33
N GLU A 455 -7.96 13.45 -1.05
CA GLU A 455 -7.30 14.56 -1.73
C GLU A 455 -6.05 14.05 -2.42
N THR A 456 -5.83 14.43 -3.68
CA THR A 456 -4.64 14.07 -4.45
C THR A 456 -3.93 15.33 -4.95
N ALA A 457 -2.62 15.25 -5.12
CA ALA A 457 -1.81 16.30 -5.72
C ALA A 457 -1.51 15.95 -7.18
N GLU A 458 -1.56 16.93 -8.10
CA GLU A 458 -1.44 16.69 -9.54
C GLU A 458 -0.10 16.06 -9.92
N PHE A 459 1.01 16.60 -9.40
CA PHE A 459 2.36 16.12 -9.68
C PHE A 459 2.87 15.26 -8.52
N ASP A 460 2.21 14.12 -8.30
CA ASP A 460 2.52 13.20 -7.21
C ASP A 460 2.54 11.76 -7.71
N CYS A 461 3.59 11.03 -7.41
CA CYS A 461 3.69 9.62 -7.77
C CYS A 461 2.62 8.74 -7.09
N LEU A 462 1.96 9.23 -6.03
CA LEU A 462 0.85 8.56 -5.35
C LEU A 462 -0.54 9.06 -5.79
N HIS A 463 -0.61 9.94 -6.82
CA HIS A 463 -1.86 10.50 -7.33
C HIS A 463 -2.90 9.42 -7.64
N ASP A 464 -2.50 8.43 -8.44
CA ASP A 464 -3.41 7.39 -8.92
C ASP A 464 -3.90 6.46 -7.79
N ASP A 465 -3.13 6.30 -6.73
CA ASP A 465 -3.55 5.51 -5.54
C ASP A 465 -4.82 6.11 -4.92
N GLY A 466 -4.84 7.43 -4.74
CA GLY A 466 -6.01 8.15 -4.21
C GLY A 466 -7.20 8.09 -5.15
N VAL A 467 -6.98 8.29 -6.46
CA VAL A 467 -8.04 8.23 -7.48
C VAL A 467 -8.65 6.84 -7.56
N LEU A 468 -7.81 5.79 -7.59
CA LEU A 468 -8.26 4.40 -7.63
C LEU A 468 -9.08 4.03 -6.39
N TYR A 469 -8.62 4.44 -5.20
CA TYR A 469 -9.35 4.16 -3.97
C TYR A 469 -10.70 4.85 -3.92
N ALA A 470 -10.78 6.12 -4.35
CA ALA A 470 -12.03 6.86 -4.45
C ALA A 470 -13.01 6.20 -5.45
N ASP A 471 -12.52 5.76 -6.60
CA ASP A 471 -13.33 5.02 -7.60
C ASP A 471 -13.87 3.72 -7.02
N ARG A 472 -13.04 2.95 -6.31
CA ARG A 472 -13.46 1.71 -5.65
C ARG A 472 -14.51 1.96 -4.56
N LEU A 473 -14.32 2.98 -3.72
CA LEU A 473 -15.33 3.38 -2.72
C LEU A 473 -16.68 3.70 -3.38
N SER A 474 -16.65 4.45 -4.50
CA SER A 474 -17.87 4.79 -5.24
C SER A 474 -18.54 3.54 -5.84
N LYS A 475 -17.77 2.60 -6.40
CA LYS A 475 -18.28 1.32 -6.93
C LYS A 475 -18.92 0.46 -5.83
N ASP A 476 -18.37 0.49 -4.63
CA ASP A 476 -18.89 -0.22 -3.44
C ASP A 476 -19.96 0.61 -2.69
N HIS A 477 -20.53 1.64 -3.33
CA HIS A 477 -21.62 2.48 -2.82
C HIS A 477 -21.30 3.23 -1.52
N CYS A 478 -20.02 3.50 -1.25
CA CYS A 478 -19.60 4.33 -0.13
C CYS A 478 -19.65 5.82 -0.52
N GLU A 479 -19.97 6.68 0.45
CA GLU A 479 -19.91 8.12 0.27
C GLU A 479 -18.45 8.58 0.15
N VAL A 480 -18.09 9.21 -0.97
CA VAL A 480 -16.73 9.68 -1.24
C VAL A 480 -16.71 11.06 -1.91
N VAL A 481 -15.82 11.91 -1.42
CA VAL A 481 -15.47 13.20 -2.03
C VAL A 481 -14.02 13.10 -2.48
N LEU A 482 -13.77 13.20 -3.79
CA LEU A 482 -12.44 13.28 -4.37
C LEU A 482 -12.12 14.75 -4.70
N ASN A 483 -11.00 15.26 -4.16
CA ASN A 483 -10.47 16.58 -4.44
C ASN A 483 -9.08 16.47 -5.10
N GLU A 484 -9.04 16.66 -6.41
CA GLU A 484 -7.79 16.67 -7.19
C GLU A 484 -7.26 18.11 -7.27
N THR A 485 -6.19 18.42 -6.54
CA THR A 485 -5.59 19.76 -6.49
C THR A 485 -4.64 19.97 -7.67
N LYS A 486 -4.68 21.16 -8.27
CA LYS A 486 -3.91 21.51 -9.48
C LYS A 486 -2.63 22.27 -9.16
N GLY A 487 -1.58 22.05 -9.96
CA GLY A 487 -0.27 22.68 -9.77
C GLY A 487 0.46 22.22 -8.51
N THR A 488 -0.01 21.17 -7.85
CA THR A 488 0.48 20.74 -6.53
C THR A 488 1.43 19.56 -6.63
N VAL A 489 2.27 19.42 -5.61
CA VAL A 489 3.17 18.28 -5.39
C VAL A 489 2.83 17.59 -4.09
N HIS A 490 3.34 16.40 -3.86
CA HIS A 490 3.18 15.68 -2.60
C HIS A 490 3.50 16.56 -1.38
N ALA A 491 2.69 16.49 -0.33
CA ALA A 491 2.86 17.25 0.90
C ALA A 491 2.98 18.78 0.70
N TYR A 492 2.25 19.34 -0.27
CA TYR A 492 2.22 20.79 -0.52
C TYR A 492 1.74 21.61 0.70
N ASP A 493 1.18 20.98 1.71
CA ASP A 493 0.91 21.54 3.04
C ASP A 493 2.16 22.15 3.73
N MET A 494 3.36 21.84 3.25
CA MET A 494 4.60 22.49 3.70
C MET A 494 4.61 23.99 3.35
N ALA A 495 4.04 24.39 2.22
CA ALA A 495 3.94 25.77 1.75
C ALA A 495 2.75 26.50 2.41
N LYS A 496 2.94 26.91 3.67
CA LYS A 496 1.91 27.38 4.59
C LYS A 496 1.05 28.56 4.13
N ASP A 497 1.53 29.39 3.20
CA ASP A 497 0.87 30.62 2.79
C ASP A 497 0.22 30.54 1.40
N SER A 498 0.27 29.37 0.72
CA SER A 498 -0.27 29.20 -0.63
C SER A 498 -1.81 29.24 -0.66
N THR A 499 -2.34 29.79 -1.74
CA THR A 499 -3.79 29.90 -1.97
C THR A 499 -4.43 28.51 -2.10
N VAL A 500 -3.76 27.58 -2.80
CA VAL A 500 -4.26 26.21 -2.97
C VAL A 500 -4.38 25.50 -1.61
N LEU A 501 -3.41 25.65 -0.71
CA LEU A 501 -3.50 25.07 0.63
C LEU A 501 -4.68 25.66 1.42
N LYS A 502 -4.90 26.99 1.37
CA LYS A 502 -6.03 27.63 2.07
C LYS A 502 -7.36 27.05 1.59
N GLN A 503 -7.55 26.93 0.29
CA GLN A 503 -8.76 26.32 -0.31
C GLN A 503 -8.93 24.85 0.11
N SER A 504 -7.86 24.08 0.11
CA SER A 504 -7.89 22.68 0.56
C SER A 504 -8.26 22.57 2.04
N LEU A 505 -7.66 23.39 2.90
CA LEU A 505 -7.99 23.43 4.34
C LEU A 505 -9.47 23.76 4.58
N GLU A 506 -10.03 24.74 3.86
CA GLU A 506 -11.45 25.07 3.93
C GLU A 506 -12.34 23.90 3.50
N THR A 507 -11.95 23.19 2.44
CA THR A 507 -12.70 22.02 1.94
C THR A 507 -12.64 20.85 2.91
N ARG A 508 -11.46 20.58 3.48
CA ARG A 508 -11.25 19.55 4.52
C ARG A 508 -12.12 19.84 5.75
N VAL A 509 -12.08 21.08 6.26
CA VAL A 509 -12.88 21.51 7.42
C VAL A 509 -14.37 21.44 7.14
N ARG A 510 -14.81 21.85 5.96
CA ARG A 510 -16.22 21.73 5.57
C ARG A 510 -16.69 20.28 5.62
N PHE A 511 -15.97 19.34 4.99
CA PHE A 511 -16.29 17.91 5.05
C PHE A 511 -16.35 17.38 6.50
N ILE A 512 -15.39 17.75 7.34
CA ILE A 512 -15.36 17.35 8.76
C ILE A 512 -16.58 17.90 9.49
N ASN A 513 -16.91 19.19 9.32
CA ASN A 513 -18.04 19.83 9.98
C ASN A 513 -19.39 19.26 9.53
N GLU A 514 -19.55 18.91 8.26
CA GLU A 514 -20.75 18.23 7.75
C GLU A 514 -21.01 16.90 8.47
N LEU A 515 -19.94 16.17 8.84
CA LEU A 515 -20.06 14.93 9.61
C LEU A 515 -20.21 15.14 11.11
N PHE A 516 -19.60 16.18 11.68
CA PHE A 516 -19.70 16.47 13.11
C PHE A 516 -21.01 17.15 13.50
N TYR A 517 -21.55 17.96 12.60
CA TYR A 517 -22.69 18.84 12.83
C TYR A 517 -23.69 18.78 11.66
N PRO A 518 -24.31 17.59 11.38
CA PRO A 518 -25.15 17.39 10.19
C PRO A 518 -26.37 18.29 10.14
N ASP A 519 -26.85 18.76 11.30
CA ASP A 519 -28.04 19.63 11.42
C ASP A 519 -27.69 21.13 11.42
N GLY A 520 -26.42 21.50 11.23
CA GLY A 520 -25.98 22.91 11.17
C GLY A 520 -26.00 23.64 12.51
N GLU A 521 -25.90 22.91 13.64
CA GLU A 521 -25.80 23.47 14.99
C GLU A 521 -24.39 23.93 15.36
#